data_0abef51742112b5bc4a2151a5acb5159
#
_entry.id   0abef51742112b5bc4a2151a5acb5159
#
_cell.length_a   1.000
_cell.length_b   1.000
_cell.length_c   1.000
_cell.angle_alpha   90.00
_cell.angle_beta   90.00
_cell.angle_gamma   90.00
#
_symmetry.space_group_name_H-M   'P 1'
#
loop_
_entity.id
_entity.type
_entity.pdbx_description
1 polymer ?
#
loop_
_entity_poly.entity_id
_entity_poly.type
_entity_poly.pdbx_seq_one_letter_code
_entity_poly.pdbx_strand_id
1 'polypeptide(L)' 'WSFSVTAIRKGYSKLPSNVKRWINQYIGLNAILSTLEHFTGWIEDGIYQACKRAGMPDWMAWTVAKALTLIAL' A
#
# COMPACT_ATOMS: atom_id res chain seq x y z
N TRP A 1 12.64 -4.88 4.15
CA TRP A 1 11.21 -4.55 4.03
C TRP A 1 10.29 -5.41 4.93
N SER A 2 10.79 -6.51 5.52
CA SER A 2 9.95 -7.36 6.36
C SER A 2 9.37 -6.61 7.57
N PHE A 3 10.13 -5.68 8.14
CA PHE A 3 9.64 -4.84 9.23
C PHE A 3 8.47 -3.99 8.78
N SER A 4 8.58 -3.35 7.61
CA SER A 4 7.51 -2.50 7.07
C SER A 4 6.27 -3.31 6.75
N VAL A 5 6.43 -4.51 6.21
CA VAL A 5 5.31 -5.40 5.92
C VAL A 5 4.53 -5.72 7.20
N THR A 6 5.24 -6.06 8.30
CA THR A 6 4.60 -6.34 9.57
C THR A 6 3.85 -5.13 10.11
N ALA A 7 4.48 -3.94 10.03
CA ALA A 7 3.86 -2.71 10.51
C ALA A 7 2.59 -2.38 9.72
N ILE A 8 2.62 -2.57 8.42
CA ILE A 8 1.45 -2.31 7.57
C ILE A 8 0.30 -3.26 7.94
N ARG A 9 0.60 -4.56 8.12
CA ARG A 9 -0.44 -5.51 8.51
C ARG A 9 -1.10 -5.12 9.82
N LYS A 10 -0.30 -4.75 10.81
CA LYS A 10 -0.82 -4.38 12.14
C LYS A 10 -1.61 -3.08 12.10
N GLY A 11 -1.18 -2.12 11.29
CA GLY A 11 -1.82 -0.81 11.22
C GLY A 11 -2.97 -0.71 10.23
N TYR A 12 -3.20 -1.74 9.43
CA TYR A 12 -4.19 -1.67 8.35
C TYR A 12 -5.59 -1.32 8.84
N SER A 13 -6.00 -1.89 9.97
CA SER A 13 -7.34 -1.65 10.52
C SER A 13 -7.56 -0.20 10.94
N LYS A 14 -6.47 0.56 11.16
CA LYS A 14 -6.54 1.96 11.60
C LYS A 14 -6.63 2.93 10.43
N LEU A 15 -6.53 2.46 9.20
CA LEU A 15 -6.64 3.30 8.02
C LEU A 15 -8.05 3.86 7.87
N PRO A 16 -8.20 5.03 7.23
CA PRO A 16 -9.52 5.53 6.87
C PRO A 16 -10.27 4.50 6.05
N SER A 17 -11.58 4.42 6.25
CA SER A 17 -12.40 3.40 5.58
C SER A 17 -12.36 3.51 4.06
N ASN A 18 -12.24 4.73 3.50
CA ASN A 18 -12.14 4.90 2.06
C ASN A 18 -10.84 4.30 1.51
N VAL A 19 -9.74 4.46 2.23
CA VAL A 19 -8.45 3.88 1.81
C VAL A 19 -8.53 2.35 1.81
N LYS A 20 -9.09 1.76 2.88
CA LYS A 20 -9.26 0.31 2.94
C LYS A 20 -10.14 -0.20 1.80
N ARG A 21 -11.22 0.53 1.49
CA ARG A 21 -12.13 0.15 0.42
C ARG A 21 -11.43 0.17 -0.94
N TRP A 22 -10.62 1.22 -1.20
CA TRP A 22 -9.87 1.30 -2.46
C TRP A 22 -8.88 0.16 -2.60
N ILE A 23 -8.16 -0.14 -1.53
CA ILE A 23 -7.20 -1.26 -1.54
C ILE A 23 -7.93 -2.56 -1.87
N ASN A 24 -9.04 -2.84 -1.20
CA ASN A 24 -9.79 -4.08 -1.43
C ASN A 24 -10.40 -4.16 -2.82
N GLN A 25 -10.83 -3.02 -3.35
CA GLN A 25 -11.49 -2.97 -4.64
C GLN A 25 -10.54 -3.18 -5.81
N TYR A 26 -9.33 -2.61 -5.73
CA TYR A 26 -8.40 -2.60 -6.86
C TYR A 26 -7.33 -3.67 -6.80
N ILE A 27 -6.79 -3.96 -5.63
CA ILE A 27 -5.57 -4.77 -5.56
C ILE A 27 -5.57 -5.78 -4.41
N GLY A 28 -5.99 -5.38 -3.21
CA GLY A 28 -5.87 -6.21 -2.02
C GLY A 28 -4.54 -6.00 -1.30
N LEU A 29 -4.59 -6.02 0.02
CA LEU A 29 -3.41 -5.76 0.84
C LEU A 29 -2.30 -6.77 0.60
N ASN A 30 -2.64 -8.05 0.46
CA ASN A 30 -1.63 -9.09 0.27
C ASN A 30 -0.81 -8.88 -1.00
N ALA A 31 -1.44 -8.39 -2.08
CA ALA A 31 -0.73 -8.12 -3.33
C ALA A 31 0.22 -6.94 -3.18
N ILE A 32 -0.17 -5.91 -2.42
CA ILE A 32 0.73 -4.79 -2.13
C ILE A 32 1.95 -5.29 -1.36
N LEU A 33 1.72 -6.07 -0.31
CA LEU A 33 2.82 -6.56 0.53
C LEU A 33 3.75 -7.50 -0.24
N SER A 34 3.19 -8.33 -1.11
CA SER A 34 3.98 -9.21 -1.96
C SER A 34 4.89 -8.40 -2.90
N THR A 35 4.35 -7.31 -3.47
CA THR A 35 5.15 -6.42 -4.31
C THR A 35 6.31 -5.83 -3.53
N LEU A 36 6.07 -5.39 -2.29
CA LEU A 36 7.10 -4.80 -1.45
C LEU A 36 8.22 -5.77 -1.11
N GLU A 37 7.93 -7.04 -0.99
CA GLU A 37 8.94 -8.06 -0.70
C GLU A 37 10.00 -8.15 -1.80
N HIS A 38 9.64 -7.77 -3.02
CA HIS A 38 10.53 -7.84 -4.17
C HIS A 38 10.94 -6.47 -4.70
N PHE A 39 10.58 -5.40 -3.99
CA PHE A 39 10.88 -4.05 -4.41
C PHE A 39 12.11 -3.52 -3.68
N THR A 40 13.03 -2.87 -4.40
CA THR A 40 14.28 -2.38 -3.83
C THR A 40 14.33 -0.87 -3.66
N GLY A 41 13.29 -0.16 -4.08
CA GLY A 41 13.24 1.30 -3.95
C GLY A 41 12.58 1.75 -2.66
N TRP A 42 12.15 3.02 -2.63
CA TRP A 42 11.45 3.60 -1.49
C TRP A 42 10.06 3.00 -1.38
N ILE A 43 9.62 2.73 -0.16
CA ILE A 43 8.37 2.01 0.10
C ILE A 43 7.15 2.70 -0.53
N GLU A 44 7.08 4.02 -0.44
CA GLU A 44 5.96 4.76 -1.03
C GLU A 44 5.88 4.56 -2.54
N ASP A 45 7.01 4.58 -3.21
CA ASP A 45 7.07 4.36 -4.66
C ASP A 45 6.62 2.95 -5.01
N GLY A 46 7.02 1.98 -4.22
CA GLY A 46 6.62 0.59 -4.44
C GLY A 46 5.13 0.39 -4.34
N ILE A 47 4.51 0.97 -3.31
CA ILE A 47 3.08 0.89 -3.12
C ILE A 47 2.35 1.62 -4.27
N TYR A 48 2.82 2.81 -4.62
CA TYR A 48 2.23 3.57 -5.72
C TYR A 48 2.25 2.77 -7.02
N GLN A 49 3.38 2.17 -7.36
CA GLN A 49 3.50 1.39 -8.59
C GLN A 49 2.58 0.18 -8.58
N ALA A 50 2.47 -0.52 -7.45
CA ALA A 50 1.58 -1.67 -7.34
C ALA A 50 0.13 -1.25 -7.57
N CYS A 51 -0.30 -0.14 -6.97
CA CYS A 51 -1.65 0.37 -7.13
C CYS A 51 -1.93 0.82 -8.56
N LYS A 52 -0.96 1.46 -9.21
CA LYS A 52 -1.11 1.89 -10.60
C LYS A 52 -1.27 0.71 -11.55
N ARG A 53 -0.48 -0.35 -11.34
CA ARG A 53 -0.60 -1.56 -12.16
C ARG A 53 -1.95 -2.22 -12.03
N ALA A 54 -2.58 -2.08 -10.86
CA ALA A 54 -3.91 -2.64 -10.62
C ALA A 54 -5.03 -1.79 -11.21
N GLY A 55 -4.70 -0.65 -11.82
CA GLY A 55 -5.69 0.21 -12.48
C GLY A 55 -6.19 1.36 -11.63
N MET A 56 -5.59 1.63 -10.49
CA MET A 56 -6.00 2.72 -9.62
C MET A 56 -5.67 4.08 -10.26
N PRO A 57 -6.58 5.06 -10.19
CA PRO A 57 -6.25 6.41 -10.66
C PRO A 57 -5.04 6.97 -9.91
N ASP A 58 -4.28 7.83 -10.56
CA ASP A 58 -3.02 8.34 -10.02
C ASP A 58 -3.17 8.97 -8.63
N TRP A 59 -4.15 9.87 -8.46
CA TRP A 59 -4.36 10.54 -7.17
C TRP A 59 -4.72 9.55 -6.06
N MET A 60 -5.48 8.52 -6.39
CA MET A 60 -5.88 7.49 -5.45
C MET A 60 -4.69 6.61 -5.06
N ALA A 61 -3.87 6.25 -6.06
CA ALA A 61 -2.68 5.43 -5.81
C ALA A 61 -1.70 6.17 -4.90
N TRP A 62 -1.50 7.46 -5.09
CA TRP A 62 -0.64 8.25 -4.20
C TRP A 62 -1.23 8.38 -2.80
N THR A 63 -2.55 8.53 -2.69
CA THR A 63 -3.20 8.60 -1.37
C THR A 63 -2.98 7.30 -0.60
N VAL A 64 -3.17 6.16 -1.25
CA VAL A 64 -2.94 4.86 -0.63
C VAL A 64 -1.46 4.71 -0.25
N ALA A 65 -0.56 5.08 -1.15
CA ALA A 65 0.88 4.95 -0.90
C ALA A 65 1.30 5.77 0.32
N LYS A 66 0.83 7.01 0.43
CA LYS A 66 1.16 7.86 1.58
C LYS A 66 0.60 7.30 2.87
N ALA A 67 -0.64 6.84 2.85
CA ALA A 67 -1.29 6.31 4.06
C ALA A 67 -0.56 5.08 4.59
N LEU A 68 -0.21 4.15 3.71
CA LEU A 68 0.50 2.94 4.12
C LEU A 68 1.94 3.24 4.54
N THR A 69 2.59 4.19 3.88
CA THR A 69 3.97 4.57 4.25
C THR A 69 4.01 5.16 5.66
N LEU A 70 3.03 5.98 6.01
CA LEU A 70 2.96 6.56 7.36
C LEU A 70 2.79 5.48 8.43
N ILE A 71 2.04 4.43 8.13
CA ILE A 71 1.90 3.30 9.05
C ILE A 71 3.23 2.55 9.18
N ALA A 72 3.95 2.37 8.07
CA ALA A 72 5.18 1.61 8.03
C ALA A 72 6.34 2.32 8.73
N LEU A 73 6.30 3.63 8.79
CA LEU A 73 7.31 4.42 9.46
C LEU A 73 6.97 4.60 10.93
#